data_aad80c415ae321273a851fbe7d4ff144
#
_entry.id   aad80c415ae321273a851fbe7d4ff144
#
_cell.length_a   1.000
_cell.length_b   1.000
_cell.length_c   1.000
_cell.angle_alpha   90.00
_cell.angle_beta   90.00
_cell.angle_gamma   90.00
#
_symmetry.space_group_name_H-M   'P 1'
#
loop_
_entity.id
_entity.type
_entity.pdbx_description
1 polymer ?
#
loop_
_entity_poly.entity_id
_entity_poly.type
_entity_poly.pdbx_seq_one_letter_code
_entity_poly.pdbx_strand_id
1 'polypeptide(L)'
;MKKSQQSALRRLAVTTLVTIASAVTAVTTQAAYIVNATEVGGDVVFEGSGSIDTAAWSFNADRNRSAFVQPNESFTVGASLAADYYSGAFSGPATIGPGTAFTTADSRTGDYTGINWNFPALFLPSGYVSGQPIAGTATYAAATFATLGITPGSYQWTWGSGATADSLTLNVGAVPIPAAAWLFGSGLLGLVGVARRKARA
;
A
#
# COMPACT_ATOMS: atom_id res chain seq x y z
N MET A 1 -47.27 51.35 6.17
CA MET A 1 -45.88 51.08 6.54
C MET A 1 -45.58 49.66 7.12
N LYS A 2 -46.46 48.64 6.98
CA LYS A 2 -46.23 47.28 7.54
C LYS A 2 -45.84 46.22 6.49
N LYS A 3 -45.94 46.49 5.16
CA LYS A 3 -45.62 45.50 4.11
C LYS A 3 -44.17 45.51 3.65
N SER A 4 -43.41 46.60 3.91
CA SER A 4 -41.99 46.67 3.46
C SER A 4 -41.00 46.01 4.41
N GLN A 5 -41.34 45.82 5.66
CA GLN A 5 -40.46 45.15 6.65
C GLN A 5 -40.46 43.62 6.55
N GLN A 6 -41.57 43.03 6.07
CA GLN A 6 -41.62 41.55 5.92
C GLN A 6 -40.82 41.02 4.72
N SER A 7 -40.60 41.87 3.69
CA SER A 7 -39.77 41.47 2.54
C SER A 7 -38.26 41.54 2.82
N ALA A 8 -37.82 42.39 3.75
CA ALA A 8 -36.44 42.49 4.16
C ALA A 8 -35.99 41.29 5.03
N LEU A 9 -36.87 40.86 5.94
CA LEU A 9 -36.60 39.71 6.82
C LEU A 9 -36.57 38.37 6.06
N ARG A 10 -37.36 38.24 4.98
CA ARG A 10 -37.29 37.04 4.12
C ARG A 10 -36.03 36.95 3.25
N ARG A 11 -35.42 38.08 2.91
CA ARG A 11 -34.17 38.12 2.14
C ARG A 11 -32.93 37.86 2.99
N LEU A 12 -32.97 38.18 4.30
CA LEU A 12 -31.88 37.87 5.23
C LEU A 12 -31.81 36.39 5.62
N ALA A 13 -32.95 35.66 5.60
CA ALA A 13 -32.99 34.23 5.98
C ALA A 13 -32.51 33.28 4.88
N VAL A 14 -32.39 33.74 3.64
CA VAL A 14 -31.97 32.92 2.49
C VAL A 14 -30.47 33.02 2.21
N THR A 15 -29.81 34.08 2.73
CA THR A 15 -28.37 34.31 2.46
C THR A 15 -27.44 33.66 3.51
N THR A 16 -27.98 33.08 4.59
CA THR A 16 -27.16 32.49 5.67
C THR A 16 -27.00 30.97 5.55
N LEU A 17 -27.48 30.33 4.47
CA LEU A 17 -27.51 28.86 4.36
C LEU A 17 -26.61 28.30 3.27
N VAL A 18 -25.60 29.01 2.80
CA VAL A 18 -24.70 28.50 1.73
C VAL A 18 -23.21 28.65 2.07
N THR A 19 -22.86 28.79 3.31
CA THR A 19 -21.46 28.68 3.73
C THR A 19 -21.28 27.55 4.74
N ILE A 20 -21.73 26.35 4.41
CA ILE A 20 -21.07 25.15 4.93
C ILE A 20 -19.82 25.01 4.08
N ALA A 21 -18.77 25.71 4.50
CA ALA A 21 -17.43 25.45 4.00
C ALA A 21 -17.15 23.97 4.24
N SER A 22 -17.09 23.21 3.16
CA SER A 22 -16.52 21.87 3.18
C SER A 22 -15.08 22.04 3.65
N ALA A 23 -14.84 21.88 4.95
CA ALA A 23 -13.51 21.60 5.46
C ALA A 23 -13.13 20.25 4.86
N VAL A 24 -12.53 20.26 3.69
CA VAL A 24 -11.78 19.14 3.16
C VAL A 24 -10.62 18.99 4.13
N THR A 25 -10.82 18.15 5.15
CA THR A 25 -9.69 17.64 5.91
C THR A 25 -8.84 16.92 4.88
N ALA A 26 -7.71 17.50 4.52
CA ALA A 26 -6.67 16.80 3.80
C ALA A 26 -6.34 15.59 4.66
N VAL A 27 -6.86 14.42 4.28
CA VAL A 27 -6.37 13.16 4.79
C VAL A 27 -4.94 13.12 4.29
N THR A 28 -3.98 13.34 5.17
CA THR A 28 -2.59 13.03 4.90
C THR A 28 -2.58 11.53 4.61
N THR A 29 -2.52 11.16 3.34
CA THR A 29 -2.22 9.78 2.97
C THR A 29 -0.83 9.52 3.52
N GLN A 30 -0.76 8.75 4.60
CA GLN A 30 0.52 8.22 5.06
C GLN A 30 1.16 7.48 3.89
N ALA A 31 2.43 7.69 3.69
CA ALA A 31 3.20 6.88 2.78
C ALA A 31 3.01 5.41 3.20
N ALA A 32 2.80 4.54 2.23
CA ALA A 32 2.70 3.11 2.45
C ALA A 32 3.23 2.39 1.22
N TYR A 33 4.05 1.39 1.44
CA TYR A 33 4.50 0.50 0.38
C TYR A 33 3.83 -0.86 0.56
N ILE A 34 3.11 -1.32 -0.46
CA ILE A 34 2.37 -2.58 -0.41
C ILE A 34 2.94 -3.53 -1.44
N VAL A 35 3.24 -4.75 -1.02
CA VAL A 35 3.65 -5.85 -1.88
C VAL A 35 2.57 -6.93 -1.83
N ASN A 36 2.09 -7.35 -2.98
CA ASN A 36 1.19 -8.48 -3.13
C ASN A 36 1.96 -9.66 -3.74
N ALA A 37 1.96 -10.78 -3.05
CA ALA A 37 2.53 -12.03 -3.54
C ALA A 37 1.38 -12.96 -3.95
N THR A 38 1.39 -13.43 -5.19
CA THR A 38 0.36 -14.29 -5.77
C THR A 38 0.96 -15.48 -6.49
N GLU A 39 0.25 -16.61 -6.49
CA GLU A 39 0.57 -17.75 -7.34
C GLU A 39 -0.19 -17.62 -8.66
N VAL A 40 0.50 -17.48 -9.77
CA VAL A 40 -0.07 -17.26 -11.09
C VAL A 40 0.65 -18.11 -12.14
N GLY A 41 -0.10 -18.97 -12.83
CA GLY A 41 0.44 -19.75 -13.94
C GLY A 41 1.53 -20.77 -13.58
N GLY A 42 1.67 -21.11 -12.31
CA GLY A 42 2.71 -21.99 -11.79
C GLY A 42 3.95 -21.26 -11.26
N ASP A 43 3.92 -19.92 -11.24
CA ASP A 43 4.96 -19.05 -10.69
C ASP A 43 4.45 -18.33 -9.45
N VAL A 44 5.37 -17.85 -8.59
CA VAL A 44 5.05 -16.87 -7.54
C VAL A 44 5.52 -15.50 -7.99
N VAL A 45 4.59 -14.54 -8.01
CA VAL A 45 4.85 -13.17 -8.42
C VAL A 45 4.65 -12.23 -7.23
N PHE A 46 5.66 -11.42 -6.94
CA PHE A 46 5.61 -10.32 -5.99
C PHE A 46 5.50 -9.01 -6.76
N GLU A 47 4.48 -8.22 -6.46
CA GLU A 47 4.25 -6.90 -7.06
C GLU A 47 4.19 -5.86 -5.96
N GLY A 48 5.17 -4.97 -5.93
CA GLY A 48 5.28 -3.90 -4.95
C GLY A 48 4.99 -2.54 -5.56
N SER A 49 4.25 -1.70 -4.85
CA SER A 49 4.01 -0.31 -5.24
C SER A 49 3.66 0.56 -4.03
N GLY A 50 3.93 1.85 -4.15
CA GLY A 50 3.63 2.83 -3.12
C GLY A 50 4.74 3.87 -2.98
N SER A 51 4.91 4.40 -1.80
CA SER A 51 6.00 5.31 -1.44
C SER A 51 6.46 5.03 -0.02
N ILE A 52 7.64 5.51 0.34
CA ILE A 52 8.24 5.30 1.66
C ILE A 52 8.74 6.63 2.20
N ASP A 53 8.35 6.97 3.43
CA ASP A 53 8.96 8.07 4.18
C ASP A 53 10.23 7.57 4.87
N THR A 54 11.36 8.15 4.48
CA THR A 54 12.68 7.79 5.02
C THR A 54 13.09 8.62 6.24
N ALA A 55 12.23 9.51 6.75
CA ALA A 55 12.60 10.41 7.86
C ALA A 55 12.98 9.68 9.17
N ALA A 56 12.46 8.46 9.38
CA ALA A 56 12.81 7.61 10.53
C ALA A 56 14.04 6.70 10.28
N TRP A 57 14.65 6.78 9.11
CA TRP A 57 15.73 5.90 8.69
C TRP A 57 17.03 6.68 8.48
N SER A 58 18.15 6.04 8.71
CA SER A 58 19.48 6.60 8.45
C SER A 58 20.11 5.91 7.26
N PHE A 59 20.51 6.68 6.26
CA PHE A 59 21.29 6.16 5.14
C PHE A 59 22.62 5.59 5.66
N ASN A 60 22.97 4.42 5.16
CA ASN A 60 24.15 3.70 5.63
C ASN A 60 25.15 3.41 4.51
N ALA A 61 24.73 2.86 3.40
CA ALA A 61 25.61 2.50 2.29
C ALA A 61 24.85 2.17 1.01
N ASP A 62 25.53 2.28 -0.12
CA ASP A 62 25.09 1.69 -1.39
C ASP A 62 25.34 0.18 -1.38
N ARG A 63 24.42 -0.58 -1.96
CA ARG A 63 24.51 -2.03 -2.10
C ARG A 63 24.07 -2.46 -3.50
N ASN A 64 24.79 -3.43 -4.06
CA ASN A 64 24.33 -4.13 -5.25
C ASN A 64 23.62 -5.41 -4.82
N ARG A 65 22.34 -5.51 -5.17
CA ARG A 65 21.49 -6.66 -4.80
C ARG A 65 20.55 -7.02 -5.95
N SER A 66 20.13 -8.27 -5.95
CA SER A 66 19.05 -8.77 -6.78
C SER A 66 17.83 -9.06 -5.91
N ALA A 67 16.64 -8.97 -6.47
CA ALA A 67 15.44 -9.35 -5.74
C ALA A 67 15.50 -10.81 -5.30
N PHE A 68 15.12 -11.05 -4.03
CA PHE A 68 15.16 -12.35 -3.38
C PHE A 68 14.10 -12.45 -2.29
N VAL A 69 13.83 -13.66 -1.86
CA VAL A 69 13.06 -13.95 -0.66
C VAL A 69 13.83 -14.94 0.22
N GLN A 70 13.86 -14.66 1.51
CA GLN A 70 14.33 -15.55 2.57
C GLN A 70 13.36 -15.41 3.75
N PRO A 71 12.41 -16.34 3.93
CA PRO A 71 11.24 -16.15 4.79
C PRO A 71 11.52 -15.85 6.26
N ASN A 72 12.65 -16.24 6.78
CA ASN A 72 13.08 -15.96 8.16
C ASN A 72 13.95 -14.69 8.28
N GLU A 73 14.17 -13.94 7.20
CA GLU A 73 15.12 -12.82 7.24
C GLU A 73 14.67 -11.57 6.46
N SER A 74 14.24 -11.74 5.19
CA SER A 74 14.11 -10.60 4.28
C SER A 74 13.33 -10.97 3.04
N PHE A 75 12.75 -9.96 2.39
CA PHE A 75 12.37 -10.03 0.98
C PHE A 75 12.63 -8.70 0.27
N THR A 76 12.80 -8.77 -1.04
CA THR A 76 12.96 -7.61 -1.91
C THR A 76 12.30 -7.88 -3.26
N VAL A 77 11.87 -6.81 -3.91
CA VAL A 77 11.35 -6.78 -5.30
C VAL A 77 12.17 -5.83 -6.13
N GLY A 78 11.97 -5.85 -7.47
CA GLY A 78 12.58 -4.87 -8.38
C GLY A 78 13.90 -5.32 -8.99
N ALA A 79 14.27 -4.65 -10.07
CA ALA A 79 15.40 -5.00 -10.94
C ALA A 79 16.68 -4.20 -10.68
N SER A 80 16.61 -3.11 -9.93
CA SER A 80 17.78 -2.27 -9.70
C SER A 80 18.88 -3.04 -9.00
N LEU A 81 20.09 -2.99 -9.55
CA LEU A 81 21.29 -3.53 -8.91
C LEU A 81 21.91 -2.54 -7.92
N ALA A 82 21.68 -1.25 -8.14
CA ALA A 82 22.10 -0.19 -7.24
C ALA A 82 20.97 0.13 -6.27
N ALA A 83 21.22 -0.06 -5.00
CA ALA A 83 20.24 0.17 -3.93
C ALA A 83 20.90 0.86 -2.76
N ASP A 84 20.17 1.79 -2.17
CA ASP A 84 20.54 2.41 -0.93
C ASP A 84 20.08 1.54 0.24
N TYR A 85 20.97 1.31 1.18
CA TYR A 85 20.71 0.63 2.43
C TYR A 85 20.46 1.65 3.52
N TYR A 86 19.33 1.54 4.19
CA TYR A 86 18.98 2.36 5.34
C TYR A 86 18.87 1.50 6.58
N SER A 87 19.40 1.97 7.71
CA SER A 87 19.20 1.35 9.01
C SER A 87 18.24 2.16 9.86
N GLY A 88 17.40 1.46 10.63
CA GLY A 88 16.40 2.11 11.47
C GLY A 88 15.66 1.11 12.35
N ALA A 89 14.86 1.62 13.27
CA ALA A 89 14.01 0.80 14.12
C ALA A 89 12.60 0.67 13.52
N PHE A 90 12.06 -0.52 13.54
CA PHE A 90 10.68 -0.81 13.15
C PHE A 90 10.09 -1.90 14.03
N SER A 91 8.78 -2.06 13.96
CA SER A 91 8.02 -3.14 14.58
C SER A 91 7.33 -3.96 13.51
N GLY A 92 7.32 -5.28 13.67
CA GLY A 92 6.68 -6.17 12.70
C GLY A 92 7.02 -7.63 12.92
N PRO A 93 6.54 -8.52 12.05
CA PRO A 93 6.80 -9.96 12.16
C PRO A 93 8.29 -10.28 11.95
N ALA A 94 8.76 -11.29 12.68
CA ALA A 94 10.12 -11.79 12.57
C ALA A 94 10.27 -12.91 11.51
N THR A 95 9.21 -13.27 10.83
CA THR A 95 9.20 -14.26 9.74
C THR A 95 7.91 -14.14 8.93
N ILE A 96 7.99 -14.54 7.66
CA ILE A 96 6.82 -14.67 6.76
C ILE A 96 6.52 -16.14 6.45
N GLY A 97 7.18 -17.08 7.13
CA GLY A 97 6.96 -18.52 6.96
C GLY A 97 8.12 -19.35 7.53
N PRO A 98 8.00 -20.68 7.50
CA PRO A 98 8.99 -21.59 8.07
C PRO A 98 10.27 -21.75 7.23
N GLY A 99 10.29 -21.21 6.00
CA GLY A 99 11.43 -21.35 5.10
C GLY A 99 12.65 -20.57 5.58
N THR A 100 13.83 -21.09 5.30
CA THR A 100 15.13 -20.46 5.60
C THR A 100 16.01 -20.30 4.36
N ALA A 101 15.59 -20.84 3.24
CA ALA A 101 16.34 -20.78 2.00
C ALA A 101 16.36 -19.36 1.43
N PHE A 102 17.53 -18.93 0.99
CA PHE A 102 17.69 -17.73 0.18
C PHE A 102 17.38 -18.08 -1.28
N THR A 103 16.29 -17.53 -1.80
CA THR A 103 15.86 -17.78 -3.17
C THR A 103 15.86 -16.48 -3.97
N THR A 104 16.68 -16.41 -5.01
CA THR A 104 16.73 -15.26 -5.92
C THR A 104 15.59 -15.35 -6.94
N ALA A 105 14.97 -14.24 -7.24
CA ALA A 105 13.96 -14.17 -8.30
C ALA A 105 14.56 -14.45 -9.68
N ASP A 106 13.82 -15.19 -10.50
CA ASP A 106 14.22 -15.54 -11.89
C ASP A 106 14.03 -14.34 -12.83
N SER A 107 12.97 -13.58 -12.63
CA SER A 107 12.66 -12.36 -13.38
C SER A 107 12.27 -11.22 -12.43
N ARG A 108 12.61 -9.99 -12.83
CA ARG A 108 12.43 -8.81 -11.99
C ARG A 108 12.40 -7.54 -12.81
N THR A 109 11.59 -6.56 -12.40
CA THR A 109 11.47 -5.25 -13.07
C THR A 109 11.23 -4.13 -12.09
N GLY A 110 11.48 -2.91 -12.50
CA GLY A 110 11.19 -1.70 -11.70
C GLY A 110 12.18 -1.46 -10.56
N ASP A 111 11.74 -0.72 -9.58
CA ASP A 111 12.56 -0.19 -8.48
C ASP A 111 12.88 -1.26 -7.44
N TYR A 112 14.16 -1.34 -7.05
CA TYR A 112 14.58 -2.27 -6.02
C TYR A 112 14.12 -1.79 -4.64
N THR A 113 13.26 -2.56 -3.99
CA THR A 113 12.67 -2.18 -2.70
C THR A 113 12.45 -3.42 -1.84
N GLY A 114 12.67 -3.31 -0.54
CA GLY A 114 12.38 -4.37 0.40
C GLY A 114 12.85 -4.10 1.81
N ILE A 115 12.67 -5.07 2.68
CA ILE A 115 12.97 -4.96 4.10
C ILE A 115 13.70 -6.21 4.60
N ASN A 116 14.67 -6.01 5.47
CA ASN A 116 15.32 -7.08 6.23
C ASN A 116 14.98 -6.90 7.72
N TRP A 117 14.38 -7.91 8.33
CA TRP A 117 13.97 -7.84 9.73
C TRP A 117 14.95 -8.52 10.68
N ASN A 118 15.87 -9.30 10.18
CA ASN A 118 16.94 -9.89 10.99
C ASN A 118 18.07 -8.87 11.26
N PHE A 119 18.39 -8.06 10.24
CA PHE A 119 19.23 -6.86 10.38
C PHE A 119 18.37 -5.65 10.03
N PRO A 120 17.81 -4.92 11.01
CA PRO A 120 16.83 -3.88 10.74
C PRO A 120 17.26 -2.91 9.64
N ALA A 121 16.77 -3.19 8.44
CA ALA A 121 17.16 -2.48 7.22
C ALA A 121 16.04 -2.35 6.21
N LEU A 122 16.05 -1.22 5.55
CA LEU A 122 15.23 -0.93 4.38
C LEU A 122 16.15 -0.81 3.16
N PHE A 123 15.73 -1.39 2.05
CA PHE A 123 16.38 -1.24 0.76
C PHE A 123 15.50 -0.40 -0.16
N LEU A 124 16.08 0.61 -0.77
CA LEU A 124 15.40 1.53 -1.70
C LEU A 124 16.26 1.72 -2.96
N PRO A 125 15.67 2.19 -4.07
CA PRO A 125 16.45 2.54 -5.25
C PRO A 125 17.52 3.56 -4.91
N SER A 126 18.69 3.47 -5.54
CA SER A 126 19.78 4.44 -5.28
C SER A 126 19.33 5.86 -5.62
N GLY A 127 19.58 6.79 -4.70
CA GLY A 127 19.13 8.18 -4.79
C GLY A 127 17.63 8.38 -4.54
N TYR A 128 16.97 7.46 -3.87
CA TYR A 128 15.55 7.59 -3.55
C TYR A 128 15.24 8.86 -2.77
N VAL A 129 14.24 9.59 -3.23
CA VAL A 129 13.72 10.78 -2.53
C VAL A 129 12.48 10.38 -1.73
N SER A 130 12.49 10.66 -0.42
CA SER A 130 11.42 10.35 0.52
C SER A 130 10.04 10.74 -0.02
N GLY A 131 9.09 9.80 0.02
CA GLY A 131 7.72 9.99 -0.42
C GLY A 131 7.49 9.89 -1.94
N GLN A 132 8.51 9.69 -2.75
CA GLN A 132 8.31 9.48 -4.18
C GLN A 132 7.73 8.10 -4.48
N PRO A 133 6.87 7.97 -5.51
CA PRO A 133 6.33 6.68 -5.92
C PRO A 133 7.45 5.75 -6.40
N ILE A 134 7.40 4.49 -5.96
CA ILE A 134 8.27 3.39 -6.40
C ILE A 134 7.42 2.16 -6.70
N ALA A 135 7.84 1.37 -7.68
CA ALA A 135 7.17 0.12 -8.02
C ALA A 135 8.18 -0.89 -8.57
N GLY A 136 8.02 -2.16 -8.16
CA GLY A 136 8.91 -3.22 -8.60
C GLY A 136 8.23 -4.59 -8.56
N THR A 137 8.75 -5.51 -9.36
CA THR A 137 8.27 -6.90 -9.41
C THR A 137 9.41 -7.89 -9.21
N ALA A 138 9.07 -9.07 -8.69
CA ALA A 138 9.96 -10.22 -8.63
C ALA A 138 9.14 -11.48 -8.92
N THR A 139 9.60 -12.32 -9.86
CA THR A 139 8.94 -13.57 -10.23
C THR A 139 9.86 -14.75 -9.93
N TYR A 140 9.32 -15.74 -9.25
CA TYR A 140 9.95 -17.01 -8.94
C TYR A 140 9.29 -18.09 -9.81
N ALA A 141 9.99 -18.55 -10.85
CA ALA A 141 9.44 -19.49 -11.82
C ALA A 141 9.30 -20.89 -11.23
N ALA A 142 8.24 -21.61 -11.65
CA ALA A 142 7.92 -22.95 -11.20
C ALA A 142 7.92 -23.09 -9.67
N ALA A 143 7.46 -22.05 -8.96
CA ALA A 143 7.42 -21.99 -7.51
C ALA A 143 5.99 -21.89 -6.97
N THR A 144 5.82 -22.30 -5.72
CA THR A 144 4.62 -22.10 -4.91
C THR A 144 5.02 -21.42 -3.60
N PHE A 145 4.08 -20.86 -2.85
CA PHE A 145 4.37 -20.37 -1.50
C PHE A 145 4.97 -21.46 -0.61
N ALA A 146 4.48 -22.69 -0.75
CA ALA A 146 5.02 -23.84 -0.01
C ALA A 146 6.47 -24.15 -0.36
N THR A 147 6.86 -24.12 -1.64
CA THR A 147 8.25 -24.38 -2.07
C THR A 147 9.19 -23.25 -1.67
N LEU A 148 8.72 -22.01 -1.62
CA LEU A 148 9.47 -20.88 -1.10
C LEU A 148 9.49 -20.83 0.43
N GLY A 149 8.70 -21.68 1.11
CA GLY A 149 8.57 -21.70 2.55
C GLY A 149 7.86 -20.48 3.15
N ILE A 150 6.97 -19.85 2.37
CA ILE A 150 6.18 -18.68 2.76
C ILE A 150 4.78 -19.14 3.18
N THR A 151 4.22 -18.53 4.21
CA THR A 151 2.86 -18.81 4.67
C THR A 151 1.90 -17.72 4.13
N PRO A 152 0.74 -18.07 3.56
CA PRO A 152 -0.28 -17.09 3.21
C PRO A 152 -0.72 -16.26 4.41
N GLY A 153 -0.86 -14.94 4.22
CA GLY A 153 -1.22 -13.99 5.26
C GLY A 153 -0.86 -12.56 4.91
N SER A 154 -1.12 -11.64 5.83
CA SER A 154 -0.71 -10.24 5.72
C SER A 154 0.31 -9.93 6.80
N TYR A 155 1.45 -9.40 6.39
CA TYR A 155 2.61 -9.08 7.22
C TYR A 155 2.90 -7.60 7.11
N GLN A 156 2.92 -6.87 8.22
CA GLN A 156 3.13 -5.44 8.22
C GLN A 156 4.30 -5.05 9.13
N TRP A 157 5.20 -4.26 8.61
CA TRP A 157 6.26 -3.58 9.35
C TRP A 157 5.95 -2.09 9.41
N THR A 158 6.07 -1.50 10.60
CA THR A 158 5.76 -0.10 10.86
C THR A 158 6.92 0.61 11.52
N TRP A 159 7.13 1.86 11.20
CA TRP A 159 8.17 2.71 11.76
C TRP A 159 7.71 4.16 11.87
N GLY A 160 8.55 4.99 12.49
CA GLY A 160 8.25 6.40 12.70
C GLY A 160 7.10 6.65 13.68
N SER A 161 6.66 7.89 13.77
CA SER A 161 5.52 8.29 14.60
C SER A 161 4.95 9.63 14.12
N GLY A 162 3.68 9.88 14.40
CA GLY A 162 3.01 11.11 13.98
C GLY A 162 3.09 11.34 12.47
N ALA A 163 3.67 12.44 12.04
CA ALA A 163 3.77 12.80 10.63
C ALA A 163 4.77 11.93 9.82
N THR A 164 5.70 11.25 10.51
CA THR A 164 6.69 10.35 9.89
C THR A 164 6.33 8.87 10.03
N ALA A 165 5.13 8.57 10.53
CA ALA A 165 4.66 7.19 10.64
C ALA A 165 4.45 6.61 9.25
N ASP A 166 4.99 5.41 8.99
CA ASP A 166 4.90 4.75 7.70
C ASP A 166 4.93 3.23 7.86
N SER A 167 4.66 2.51 6.77
CA SER A 167 4.61 1.06 6.79
C SER A 167 4.97 0.42 5.45
N LEU A 168 5.47 -0.81 5.55
CA LEU A 168 5.57 -1.75 4.45
C LEU A 168 4.69 -2.96 4.76
N THR A 169 3.82 -3.33 3.82
CA THR A 169 2.92 -4.47 3.97
C THR A 169 3.17 -5.49 2.87
N LEU A 170 3.35 -6.75 3.24
CA LEU A 170 3.38 -7.90 2.35
C LEU A 170 2.09 -8.71 2.53
N ASN A 171 1.31 -8.83 1.47
CA ASN A 171 0.13 -9.69 1.40
C ASN A 171 0.46 -10.93 0.58
N VAL A 172 0.43 -12.10 1.20
CA VAL A 172 0.72 -13.39 0.56
C VAL A 172 -0.58 -14.14 0.32
N GLY A 173 -0.83 -14.53 -0.93
CA GLY A 173 -2.06 -15.22 -1.31
C GLY A 173 -3.28 -14.30 -1.43
N ALA A 174 -3.11 -12.98 -1.23
CA ALA A 174 -4.19 -12.03 -1.44
C ALA A 174 -4.37 -11.79 -2.95
N VAL A 175 -5.49 -12.22 -3.49
CA VAL A 175 -5.96 -11.69 -4.77
C VAL A 175 -6.58 -10.32 -4.46
N PRO A 176 -6.03 -9.20 -4.94
CA PRO A 176 -6.68 -7.91 -4.76
C PRO A 176 -8.08 -7.98 -5.35
N ILE A 177 -9.11 -7.86 -4.52
CA ILE A 177 -10.49 -7.76 -5.04
C ILE A 177 -10.57 -6.39 -5.69
N PRO A 178 -10.69 -6.29 -7.03
CA PRO A 178 -10.77 -5.00 -7.70
C PRO A 178 -11.87 -4.16 -7.06
N ALA A 179 -11.59 -2.87 -6.80
CA ALA A 179 -12.61 -1.94 -6.29
C ALA A 179 -13.88 -1.95 -7.16
N ALA A 180 -13.76 -2.33 -8.44
CA ALA A 180 -14.86 -2.59 -9.36
C ALA A 180 -15.86 -3.64 -8.84
N ALA A 181 -15.42 -4.64 -8.09
CA ALA A 181 -16.32 -5.65 -7.50
C ALA A 181 -17.24 -5.04 -6.44
N TRP A 182 -16.71 -4.13 -5.62
CA TRP A 182 -17.49 -3.38 -4.63
C TRP A 182 -18.44 -2.37 -5.28
N LEU A 183 -17.97 -1.68 -6.33
CA LEU A 183 -18.78 -0.74 -7.10
C LEU A 183 -19.92 -1.48 -7.85
N PHE A 184 -19.63 -2.65 -8.43
CA PHE A 184 -20.63 -3.48 -9.10
C PHE A 184 -21.67 -3.98 -8.10
N GLY A 185 -21.25 -4.50 -6.95
CA GLY A 185 -22.14 -4.95 -5.88
C GLY A 185 -23.06 -3.84 -5.36
N SER A 186 -22.50 -2.67 -5.07
CA SER A 186 -23.27 -1.51 -4.60
C SER A 186 -24.20 -0.94 -5.68
N GLY A 187 -23.76 -0.94 -6.94
CA GLY A 187 -24.58 -0.53 -8.09
C GLY A 187 -25.80 -1.45 -8.30
N LEU A 188 -25.61 -2.76 -8.18
CA LEU A 188 -26.71 -3.75 -8.26
C LEU A 188 -27.73 -3.56 -7.13
N LEU A 189 -27.27 -3.33 -5.90
CA LEU A 189 -28.16 -3.05 -4.76
C LEU A 189 -28.95 -1.76 -4.97
N GLY A 190 -28.31 -0.73 -5.53
CA GLY A 190 -28.97 0.53 -5.91
C GLY A 190 -30.08 0.32 -6.95
N LEU A 191 -29.82 -0.46 -7.99
CA LEU A 191 -30.80 -0.79 -9.04
C LEU A 191 -32.00 -1.57 -8.48
N VAL A 192 -31.76 -2.55 -7.60
CA VAL A 192 -32.83 -3.30 -6.92
C VAL A 192 -33.69 -2.37 -6.05
N GLY A 193 -33.06 -1.40 -5.36
CA GLY A 193 -33.75 -0.39 -4.57
C GLY A 193 -34.71 0.48 -5.42
N VAL A 194 -34.24 0.93 -6.57
CA VAL A 194 -35.05 1.74 -7.52
C VAL A 194 -36.18 0.91 -8.14
N ALA A 195 -35.89 -0.34 -8.54
CA ALA A 195 -36.92 -1.24 -9.11
C ALA A 195 -38.05 -1.51 -8.12
N ARG A 196 -37.75 -1.77 -6.83
CA ARG A 196 -38.75 -1.97 -5.78
C ARG A 196 -39.61 -0.74 -5.48
N ARG A 197 -39.07 0.45 -5.62
CA ARG A 197 -39.83 1.72 -5.49
C ARG A 197 -40.85 1.86 -6.61
N LYS A 198 -40.48 1.57 -7.86
CA LYS A 198 -41.40 1.62 -9.02
C LYS A 198 -42.54 0.58 -8.94
N ALA A 199 -42.33 -0.57 -8.31
CA ALA A 199 -43.32 -1.60 -8.18
C ALA A 199 -44.40 -1.33 -7.07
N ARG A 200 -44.17 -0.30 -6.24
CA ARG A 200 -45.06 0.10 -5.13
C ARG A 200 -45.81 1.44 -5.40
N ALA A 201 -45.56 2.07 -6.51
CA ALA A 201 -46.27 3.26 -7.00
C ALA A 201 -47.24 2.90 -8.11
#